data_9bb909f2064aa4fb6ce1009077bbc849
#
_entry.id   9bb909f2064aa4fb6ce1009077bbc849
#
_cell.length_a   1.000
_cell.length_b   1.000
_cell.length_c   1.000
_cell.angle_alpha   90.00
_cell.angle_beta   90.00
_cell.angle_gamma   90.00
#
_symmetry.space_group_name_H-M   'P 1'
#
loop_
_entity.id
_entity.type
_entity.pdbx_description
1 polymer ?
#
loop_
_entity_poly.entity_id
_entity_poly.type
_entity_poly.pdbx_seq_one_letter_code
_entity_poly.pdbx_strand_id
1 'polypeptide(L)'
;MFRKMEVSNLTSLYRSGKPFATGAVIAGIDESKFQQVSTLPHFDVEETKDGVIFIHKMTKDDVVYGLGESMGPLNKRGRIYRMYSTDDPEHTPDKKSLYGAHPFLIIDGANTFGLLIDYPSEIIFDVGFTDKDILKI
;
A
#
# COMPACT_ATOMS: atom_id res chain seq x y z
N MET A 1 25.69 -9.82 -8.40
CA MET A 1 24.84 -10.67 -9.26
C MET A 1 23.45 -10.05 -9.28
N PHE A 2 23.08 -9.33 -10.36
CA PHE A 2 21.75 -8.70 -10.46
C PHE A 2 20.73 -9.78 -10.82
N ARG A 3 19.77 -10.05 -9.96
CA ARG A 3 18.61 -10.87 -10.31
C ARG A 3 17.76 -10.08 -11.31
N LYS A 4 17.52 -10.66 -12.47
CA LYS A 4 16.53 -10.15 -13.42
C LYS A 4 15.16 -10.31 -12.76
N MET A 5 14.53 -9.21 -12.43
CA MET A 5 13.17 -9.24 -11.91
C MET A 5 12.24 -9.48 -13.11
N GLU A 6 11.67 -10.66 -13.20
CA GLU A 6 10.58 -10.93 -14.15
C GLU A 6 9.30 -10.38 -13.52
N VAL A 7 8.81 -9.29 -14.05
CA VAL A 7 7.48 -8.78 -13.72
C VAL A 7 6.49 -9.69 -14.44
N SER A 8 5.77 -10.54 -13.71
CA SER A 8 4.67 -11.30 -14.30
C SER A 8 3.56 -10.31 -14.69
N ASN A 9 3.00 -10.46 -15.88
CA ASN A 9 1.97 -9.58 -16.46
C ASN A 9 0.58 -9.73 -15.81
N LEU A 10 0.47 -10.38 -14.65
CA LEU A 10 -0.78 -10.55 -13.93
C LEU A 10 -0.95 -9.45 -12.90
N THR A 11 -1.61 -8.38 -13.28
CA THR A 11 -2.03 -7.35 -12.33
C THR A 11 -3.50 -7.55 -12.00
N SER A 12 -3.78 -7.83 -10.73
CA SER A 12 -5.14 -7.99 -10.21
C SER A 12 -5.72 -6.63 -9.83
N LEU A 13 -6.98 -6.39 -10.17
CA LEU A 13 -7.73 -5.21 -9.75
C LEU A 13 -8.89 -5.65 -8.84
N TYR A 14 -8.79 -5.28 -7.57
CA TYR A 14 -9.85 -5.43 -6.58
C TYR A 14 -10.57 -4.10 -6.40
N ARG A 15 -11.90 -4.13 -6.30
CA ARG A 15 -12.72 -2.95 -6.03
C ARG A 15 -13.63 -3.17 -4.85
N SER A 16 -13.64 -2.21 -3.93
CA SER A 16 -14.63 -2.10 -2.87
C SER A 16 -15.39 -0.77 -3.03
N GLY A 17 -16.71 -0.80 -2.87
CA GLY A 17 -17.57 0.37 -3.00
C GLY A 17 -17.71 0.90 -4.43
N LYS A 18 -18.08 2.18 -4.54
CA LYS A 18 -18.20 2.90 -5.81
C LYS A 18 -17.03 3.86 -5.97
N PRO A 19 -16.25 3.78 -7.06
CA PRO A 19 -15.20 4.76 -7.33
C PRO A 19 -15.78 6.17 -7.39
N PHE A 20 -15.08 7.12 -6.79
CA PHE A 20 -15.43 8.53 -6.88
C PHE A 20 -14.89 9.11 -8.20
N ALA A 21 -15.78 9.63 -9.03
CA ALA A 21 -15.40 10.30 -10.27
C ALA A 21 -15.06 11.76 -9.97
N THR A 22 -13.77 12.10 -10.09
CA THR A 22 -13.29 13.47 -9.83
C THR A 22 -13.55 14.44 -10.99
N GLY A 23 -13.90 13.92 -12.18
CA GLY A 23 -13.95 14.73 -13.40
C GLY A 23 -12.58 15.17 -13.94
N ALA A 24 -11.49 14.79 -13.27
CA ALA A 24 -10.14 15.04 -13.78
C ALA A 24 -9.89 14.22 -15.04
N VAL A 25 -9.37 14.87 -16.09
CA VAL A 25 -8.89 14.18 -17.29
C VAL A 25 -7.51 13.62 -16.95
N ILE A 26 -7.49 12.40 -16.44
CA ILE A 26 -6.25 11.67 -16.23
C ILE A 26 -6.03 10.80 -17.47
N ALA A 27 -4.78 10.68 -17.93
CA ALA A 27 -4.41 9.61 -18.86
C ALA A 27 -4.72 8.29 -18.15
N GLY A 28 -5.87 7.71 -18.47
CA GLY A 28 -6.45 6.62 -17.69
C GLY A 28 -5.56 5.38 -17.68
N ILE A 29 -5.53 4.69 -16.58
CA ILE A 29 -5.04 3.32 -16.53
C ILE A 29 -5.96 2.51 -17.45
N ASP A 30 -5.38 1.83 -18.42
CA ASP A 30 -6.14 0.91 -19.28
C ASP A 30 -6.55 -0.31 -18.46
N GLU A 31 -7.73 -0.25 -17.88
CA GLU A 31 -8.27 -1.31 -17.01
C GLU A 31 -8.43 -2.66 -17.71
N SER A 32 -8.45 -2.68 -19.05
CA SER A 32 -8.51 -3.93 -19.81
C SER A 32 -7.28 -4.83 -19.61
N LYS A 33 -6.17 -4.25 -19.11
CA LYS A 33 -4.93 -4.97 -18.80
C LYS A 33 -4.92 -5.61 -17.42
N PHE A 34 -5.97 -5.39 -16.62
CA PHE A 34 -6.06 -5.91 -15.26
C PHE A 34 -7.07 -7.04 -15.17
N GLN A 35 -6.73 -8.06 -14.39
CA GLN A 35 -7.68 -9.10 -14.03
C GLN A 35 -8.56 -8.59 -12.88
N GLN A 36 -9.86 -8.44 -13.13
CA GLN A 36 -10.84 -8.16 -12.07
C GLN A 36 -10.93 -9.37 -11.14
N VAL A 37 -10.77 -9.13 -9.85
CA VAL A 37 -10.83 -10.19 -8.83
C VAL A 37 -11.86 -9.85 -7.76
N SER A 38 -12.53 -10.87 -7.22
CA SER A 38 -13.47 -10.75 -6.10
C SER A 38 -12.78 -10.81 -4.74
N THR A 39 -11.55 -11.32 -4.69
CA THR A 39 -10.73 -11.39 -3.48
C THR A 39 -9.34 -10.85 -3.81
N LEU A 40 -8.79 -10.01 -2.94
CA LEU A 40 -7.45 -9.47 -3.11
C LEU A 40 -6.40 -10.55 -2.83
N PRO A 41 -5.53 -10.91 -3.79
CA PRO A 41 -4.45 -11.87 -3.53
C PRO A 41 -3.58 -11.42 -2.35
N HIS A 42 -3.15 -12.38 -1.54
CA HIS A 42 -2.29 -12.18 -0.37
C HIS A 42 -2.89 -11.40 0.81
N PHE A 43 -4.14 -10.95 0.72
CA PHE A 43 -4.80 -10.20 1.79
C PHE A 43 -6.14 -10.82 2.18
N ASP A 44 -6.38 -10.88 3.48
CA ASP A 44 -7.73 -10.98 4.02
C ASP A 44 -8.34 -9.57 4.00
N VAL A 45 -9.61 -9.46 3.61
CA VAL A 45 -10.31 -8.17 3.49
C VAL A 45 -11.51 -8.16 4.41
N GLU A 46 -11.59 -7.16 5.28
CA GLU A 46 -12.70 -6.95 6.20
C GLU A 46 -13.39 -5.63 5.87
N GLU A 47 -14.67 -5.69 5.51
CA GLU A 47 -15.49 -4.49 5.33
C GLU A 47 -16.11 -4.09 6.68
N THR A 48 -15.96 -2.83 7.03
CA THR A 48 -16.52 -2.25 8.24
C THR A 48 -17.43 -1.06 7.89
N LYS A 49 -18.19 -0.57 8.86
CA LYS A 49 -19.00 0.64 8.68
C LYS A 49 -18.17 1.90 8.40
N ASP A 50 -16.91 1.91 8.79
CA ASP A 50 -16.02 3.07 8.71
C ASP A 50 -14.99 2.96 7.56
N GLY A 51 -14.95 1.81 6.87
CA GLY A 51 -14.02 1.58 5.77
C GLY A 51 -13.70 0.12 5.52
N VAL A 52 -12.60 -0.11 4.85
CA VAL A 52 -12.10 -1.45 4.51
C VAL A 52 -10.76 -1.66 5.17
N ILE A 53 -10.56 -2.84 5.71
CA ILE A 53 -9.30 -3.24 6.34
C ILE A 53 -8.69 -4.36 5.51
N PHE A 54 -7.44 -4.19 5.12
CA PHE A 54 -6.63 -5.21 4.45
C PHE A 54 -5.62 -5.78 5.44
N ILE A 55 -5.55 -7.10 5.53
CA ILE A 55 -4.68 -7.80 6.48
C ILE A 55 -3.79 -8.78 5.70
N HIS A 56 -2.49 -8.63 5.83
CA HIS A 56 -1.50 -9.53 5.26
C HIS A 56 -0.61 -10.11 6.36
N LYS A 57 -0.44 -11.44 6.34
CA LYS A 57 0.45 -12.14 7.26
C LYS A 57 1.86 -12.14 6.71
N MET A 58 2.74 -11.39 7.35
CA MET A 58 4.16 -11.33 7.01
C MET A 58 4.92 -12.48 7.65
N THR A 59 5.89 -13.01 6.93
CA THR A 59 6.91 -13.90 7.48
C THR A 59 8.04 -13.08 8.12
N LYS A 60 8.93 -13.74 8.85
CA LYS A 60 10.11 -13.07 9.44
C LYS A 60 11.09 -12.54 8.40
N ASP A 61 11.09 -13.12 7.19
CA ASP A 61 12.02 -12.80 6.12
C ASP A 61 11.46 -11.77 5.13
N ASP A 62 10.19 -11.38 5.27
CA ASP A 62 9.58 -10.36 4.41
C ASP A 62 10.13 -8.96 4.74
N VAL A 63 10.46 -8.23 3.70
CA VAL A 63 10.89 -6.83 3.77
C VAL A 63 9.85 -5.97 3.07
N VAL A 64 9.46 -4.87 3.68
CA VAL A 64 8.46 -3.96 3.12
C VAL A 64 9.14 -2.68 2.67
N TYR A 65 9.00 -2.34 1.38
CA TYR A 65 9.52 -1.12 0.77
C TYR A 65 8.38 -0.22 0.29
N GLY A 66 8.69 1.04 0.02
CA GLY A 66 7.74 1.99 -0.56
C GLY A 66 7.23 3.02 0.43
N LEU A 67 5.94 3.36 0.33
CA LEU A 67 5.28 4.41 1.12
C LEU A 67 6.04 5.75 1.02
N GLY A 68 6.33 6.18 -0.21
CA GLY A 68 7.17 7.32 -0.54
C GLY A 68 6.88 8.58 0.26
N GLU A 69 7.87 9.45 0.38
CA GLU A 69 7.90 10.63 1.24
C GLU A 69 7.60 10.36 2.72
N SER A 70 7.96 9.18 3.23
CA SER A 70 7.85 8.88 4.65
C SER A 70 9.22 8.70 5.28
N MET A 71 9.40 9.33 6.43
CA MET A 71 10.64 9.22 7.21
C MET A 71 10.84 7.80 7.73
N GLY A 72 12.10 7.43 7.94
CA GLY A 72 12.45 6.16 8.54
C GLY A 72 13.30 5.27 7.64
N PRO A 73 13.52 4.01 8.06
CA PRO A 73 14.37 3.08 7.34
C PRO A 73 13.78 2.64 6.00
N LEU A 74 14.64 2.07 5.14
CA LEU A 74 14.23 1.52 3.85
C LEU A 74 13.24 0.37 4.03
N ASN A 75 13.51 -0.55 4.96
CA ASN A 75 12.52 -1.54 5.39
C ASN A 75 11.51 -0.86 6.33
N LYS A 76 10.27 -0.83 5.91
CA LYS A 76 9.17 -0.13 6.59
C LYS A 76 8.59 -0.87 7.81
N ARG A 77 9.04 -2.10 8.09
CA ARG A 77 8.52 -2.89 9.24
C ARG A 77 8.77 -2.21 10.58
N GLY A 78 7.86 -2.46 11.51
CA GLY A 78 7.91 -1.97 12.89
C GLY A 78 7.41 -0.54 13.08
N ARG A 79 6.68 0.03 12.10
CA ARG A 79 6.15 1.40 12.18
C ARG A 79 4.74 1.50 11.62
N ILE A 80 4.06 2.59 12.02
CA ILE A 80 2.80 3.03 11.42
C ILE A 80 3.10 4.22 10.52
N TYR A 81 2.57 4.17 9.29
CA TYR A 81 2.65 5.24 8.30
C TYR A 81 1.25 5.75 7.97
N ARG A 82 1.15 7.06 7.88
CA ARG A 82 -0.10 7.74 7.51
C ARG A 82 0.05 8.30 6.10
N MET A 83 -0.68 7.77 5.15
CA MET A 83 -0.75 8.29 3.78
C MET A 83 -1.84 9.35 3.72
N TYR A 84 -1.43 10.56 3.98
CA TYR A 84 -2.24 11.77 3.91
C TYR A 84 -1.31 12.96 3.76
N SER A 85 -1.45 13.70 2.66
CA SER A 85 -0.58 14.86 2.41
C SER A 85 -0.83 15.97 3.41
N THR A 86 0.24 16.49 4.00
CA THR A 86 0.19 17.59 4.97
C THR A 86 1.17 18.67 4.59
N ASP A 87 0.74 19.92 4.73
CA ASP A 87 1.62 21.09 4.59
C ASP A 87 2.30 21.35 5.95
N ASP A 88 3.37 20.61 6.21
CA ASP A 88 4.15 20.72 7.45
C ASP A 88 5.63 20.90 7.09
N PRO A 89 6.22 22.08 7.31
CA PRO A 89 7.61 22.37 6.98
C PRO A 89 8.64 21.68 7.90
N GLU A 90 8.21 21.18 9.06
CA GLU A 90 9.09 20.55 10.02
C GLU A 90 9.21 19.04 9.76
N HIS A 91 10.23 18.62 9.00
CA HIS A 91 10.48 17.22 8.67
C HIS A 91 11.32 16.55 9.75
N THR A 92 10.69 16.12 10.83
CA THR A 92 11.36 15.37 11.90
C THR A 92 11.16 13.84 11.73
N PRO A 93 12.08 13.00 12.26
CA PRO A 93 12.01 11.54 12.08
C PRO A 93 10.75 10.85 12.61
N ASP A 94 10.02 11.49 13.48
CA ASP A 94 8.77 11.02 14.08
C ASP A 94 7.51 11.38 13.27
N LYS A 95 7.64 12.21 12.25
CA LYS A 95 6.51 12.58 11.38
C LYS A 95 5.95 11.36 10.67
N LYS A 96 4.64 11.23 10.72
CA LYS A 96 3.89 10.13 10.10
C LYS A 96 3.36 10.48 8.71
N SER A 97 3.38 11.76 8.35
CA SER A 97 2.82 12.31 7.12
C SER A 97 3.70 13.48 6.66
N LEU A 98 3.92 13.60 5.36
CA LEU A 98 4.67 14.67 4.70
C LEU A 98 3.85 15.24 3.54
N TYR A 99 4.48 16.02 2.65
CA TYR A 99 3.81 16.67 1.51
C TYR A 99 3.23 15.67 0.51
N GLY A 100 3.94 14.58 0.22
CA GLY A 100 3.52 13.56 -0.72
C GLY A 100 2.97 12.32 -0.02
N ALA A 101 1.80 11.84 -0.46
CA ALA A 101 1.23 10.57 -0.02
C ALA A 101 1.24 9.60 -1.21
N HIS A 102 2.03 8.54 -1.10
CA HIS A 102 2.16 7.52 -2.15
C HIS A 102 1.79 6.15 -1.56
N PRO A 103 0.50 5.77 -1.61
CA PRO A 103 0.01 4.53 -1.02
C PRO A 103 0.38 3.31 -1.88
N PHE A 104 1.67 3.16 -2.14
CA PHE A 104 2.28 2.06 -2.85
C PHE A 104 3.36 1.41 -2.01
N LEU A 105 3.31 0.10 -1.88
CA LEU A 105 4.34 -0.69 -1.22
C LEU A 105 4.71 -1.93 -2.04
N ILE A 106 5.88 -2.46 -1.75
CA ILE A 106 6.35 -3.76 -2.23
C ILE A 106 6.66 -4.61 -1.00
N ILE A 107 6.13 -5.81 -0.96
CA ILE A 107 6.55 -6.85 -0.03
C ILE A 107 7.50 -7.77 -0.78
N ASP A 108 8.72 -7.88 -0.28
CA ASP A 108 9.77 -8.73 -0.84
C ASP A 108 10.07 -9.88 0.13
N GLY A 109 9.81 -11.09 -0.32
CA GLY A 109 9.93 -12.31 0.47
C GLY A 109 9.75 -13.56 -0.37
N ALA A 110 9.16 -14.58 0.20
CA ALA A 110 8.86 -15.82 -0.52
C ALA A 110 7.90 -15.59 -1.70
N ASN A 111 6.98 -14.64 -1.55
CA ASN A 111 6.08 -14.15 -2.60
C ASN A 111 6.27 -12.64 -2.70
N THR A 112 7.00 -12.18 -3.72
CA THR A 112 7.21 -10.76 -3.95
C THR A 112 6.06 -10.19 -4.76
N PHE A 113 5.42 -9.13 -4.23
CA PHE A 113 4.34 -8.42 -4.91
C PHE A 113 4.31 -6.94 -4.53
N GLY A 114 3.70 -6.13 -5.39
CA GLY A 114 3.38 -4.72 -5.11
C GLY A 114 1.89 -4.52 -4.86
N LEU A 115 1.55 -3.57 -4.01
CA LEU A 115 0.19 -3.11 -3.76
C LEU A 115 0.11 -1.61 -3.94
N LEU A 116 -0.79 -1.15 -4.80
CA LEU A 116 -1.20 0.24 -4.92
C LEU A 116 -2.65 0.38 -4.46
N ILE A 117 -2.92 1.35 -3.59
CA ILE A 117 -4.27 1.67 -3.14
C ILE A 117 -4.67 3.02 -3.72
N ASP A 118 -5.60 3.02 -4.66
CA ASP A 118 -6.19 4.23 -5.21
C ASP A 118 -7.40 4.63 -4.36
N TYR A 119 -7.15 5.46 -3.36
CA TYR A 119 -8.16 5.96 -2.44
C TYR A 119 -7.92 7.44 -2.11
N PRO A 120 -8.92 8.32 -2.25
CA PRO A 120 -8.74 9.77 -2.18
C PRO A 120 -8.74 10.34 -0.75
N SER A 121 -8.55 9.52 0.26
CA SER A 121 -8.55 9.95 1.66
C SER A 121 -7.39 9.33 2.43
N GLU A 122 -7.42 9.46 3.75
CA GLU A 122 -6.39 8.91 4.61
C GLU A 122 -6.33 7.40 4.58
N ILE A 123 -5.11 6.87 4.47
CA ILE A 123 -4.82 5.44 4.60
C ILE A 123 -3.76 5.27 5.69
N ILE A 124 -3.99 4.33 6.59
CA ILE A 124 -3.06 3.97 7.65
C ILE A 124 -2.42 2.62 7.32
N PHE A 125 -1.10 2.58 7.30
CA PHE A 125 -0.33 1.35 7.15
C PHE A 125 0.34 1.01 8.48
N ASP A 126 -0.17 0.03 9.19
CA ASP A 126 0.52 -0.58 10.33
C ASP A 126 1.38 -1.74 9.82
N VAL A 127 2.66 -1.46 9.66
CA VAL A 127 3.61 -2.42 9.08
C VAL A 127 4.32 -3.18 10.20
N GLY A 128 3.58 -4.01 10.91
CA GLY A 128 4.15 -4.84 11.97
C GLY A 128 4.53 -4.05 13.24
N PHE A 129 3.90 -2.94 13.51
CA PHE A 129 4.09 -2.18 14.75
C PHE A 129 3.22 -2.73 15.87
N THR A 130 1.92 -2.88 15.63
CA THR A 130 0.97 -3.42 16.62
C THR A 130 1.13 -4.94 16.75
N ASP A 131 1.28 -5.63 15.63
CA ASP A 131 1.60 -7.05 15.56
C ASP A 131 2.75 -7.23 14.56
N LYS A 132 3.89 -7.72 15.03
CA LYS A 132 5.15 -7.82 14.25
C LYS A 132 5.02 -8.65 12.98
N ASP A 133 4.06 -9.55 12.90
CA ASP A 133 3.85 -10.48 11.80
C ASP A 133 2.63 -10.11 10.95
N ILE A 134 2.04 -8.92 11.19
CA ILE A 134 0.87 -8.43 10.45
C ILE A 134 1.16 -7.07 9.80
N LEU A 135 0.87 -6.97 8.50
CA LEU A 135 0.63 -5.70 7.84
C LEU A 135 -0.88 -5.48 7.82
N LYS A 136 -1.32 -4.38 8.42
CA LYS A 136 -2.72 -3.96 8.44
C LYS A 136 -2.84 -2.59 7.78
N ILE A 137 -3.79 -2.46 6.86
CA ILE A 137 -4.04 -1.22 6.14
C ILE A 137 -5.51 -0.82 6.33
#